data_23c71838fb9b031800af1cde704590ad
#
_entry.id   23c71838fb9b031800af1cde704590ad
#
_cell.length_a   1.000
_cell.length_b   1.000
_cell.length_c   1.000
_cell.angle_alpha   90.00
_cell.angle_beta   90.00
_cell.angle_gamma   90.00
#
_symmetry.space_group_name_H-M   'P 1'
#
loop_
_entity.id
_entity.type
_entity.pdbx_description
1 polymer ?
#
loop_
_entity_poly.entity_id
_entity_poly.type
_entity_poly.pdbx_seq_one_letter_code
_entity_poly.pdbx_strand_id
1 'polypeptide(L)'
;MQEEFRQCAVKIVNQLNKTIQICRQNNVPVIFTQHGHRQPSIDAGQLVEQWGSVIEYGSKEWQMMPEVDLLPTDYIISEKRRYDAFYGTVLGEMLRKLDVNTLAISGVMTNLCCETTTRSAFVRDFRVFFLSDGTATVSEEMHNASLLNISYGFATVLTCDEFCNIIHK
;
A
#
# COMPACT_ATOMS: atom_id res chain seq x y z
N MET A 1 -2.15 -3.55 5.33
CA MET A 1 -1.58 -4.50 6.32
C MET A 1 -2.72 -5.21 7.06
N GLN A 2 -3.42 -6.10 6.35
CA GLN A 2 -4.57 -6.86 6.85
C GLN A 2 -4.13 -8.23 7.37
N GLU A 3 -4.97 -8.87 8.19
CA GLU A 3 -4.70 -10.20 8.78
C GLU A 3 -4.38 -11.27 7.75
N GLU A 4 -5.03 -11.24 6.57
CA GLU A 4 -4.73 -12.14 5.45
C GLU A 4 -3.24 -12.17 5.08
N PHE A 5 -2.59 -11.02 5.15
CA PHE A 5 -1.19 -10.85 4.74
C PHE A 5 -0.21 -10.85 5.90
N ARG A 6 -0.62 -11.29 7.08
CA ARG A 6 0.17 -11.25 8.33
C ARG A 6 1.57 -11.82 8.17
N GLN A 7 1.74 -12.95 7.49
CA GLN A 7 3.04 -13.61 7.32
C GLN A 7 4.10 -12.71 6.63
N CYS A 8 3.65 -11.87 5.69
CA CYS A 8 4.52 -10.89 5.05
C CYS A 8 4.64 -9.61 5.87
N ALA A 9 3.51 -9.14 6.39
CA ALA A 9 3.39 -7.84 7.05
C ALA A 9 4.16 -7.74 8.37
N VAL A 10 4.26 -8.82 9.16
CA VAL A 10 5.01 -8.82 10.44
C VAL A 10 6.48 -8.48 10.26
N LYS A 11 7.05 -8.73 9.08
CA LYS A 11 8.46 -8.43 8.78
C LYS A 11 8.76 -6.94 8.73
N ILE A 12 7.77 -6.13 8.40
CA ILE A 12 7.93 -4.70 8.10
C ILE A 12 7.13 -3.79 9.04
N VAL A 13 6.19 -4.32 9.84
CA VAL A 13 5.24 -3.51 10.61
C VAL A 13 5.93 -2.55 11.58
N ASN A 14 6.99 -2.97 12.25
CA ASN A 14 7.70 -2.12 13.21
C ASN A 14 8.39 -0.93 12.52
N GLN A 15 9.02 -1.16 11.37
CA GLN A 15 9.66 -0.10 10.59
C GLN A 15 8.62 0.84 9.99
N LEU A 16 7.51 0.31 9.48
CA LEU A 16 6.41 1.12 8.97
C LEU A 16 5.77 2.00 10.04
N ASN A 17 5.54 1.46 11.25
CA ASN A 17 4.97 2.25 12.34
C ASN A 17 5.84 3.46 12.69
N LYS A 18 7.17 3.30 12.72
CA LYS A 18 8.11 4.41 12.91
C LYS A 18 7.98 5.45 11.78
N THR A 19 7.96 4.98 10.52
CA THR A 19 7.80 5.84 9.35
C THR A 19 6.47 6.59 9.38
N ILE A 20 5.37 5.93 9.74
CA ILE A 20 4.03 6.52 9.89
C ILE A 20 4.05 7.62 10.96
N GLN A 21 4.67 7.38 12.12
CA GLN A 21 4.79 8.39 13.17
C GLN A 21 5.55 9.63 12.69
N ILE A 22 6.64 9.44 11.98
CA ILE A 22 7.42 10.53 11.40
C ILE A 22 6.60 11.30 10.34
N CYS A 23 5.84 10.61 9.50
CA CYS A 23 4.92 11.24 8.55
C CYS A 23 3.93 12.15 9.26
N ARG A 24 3.27 11.66 10.30
CA ARG A 24 2.30 12.45 11.10
C ARG A 24 2.95 13.69 11.75
N GLN A 25 4.14 13.54 12.32
CA GLN A 25 4.89 14.65 12.93
C GLN A 25 5.25 15.76 11.94
N ASN A 26 5.37 15.40 10.66
CA ASN A 26 5.70 16.33 9.57
C ASN A 26 4.48 16.71 8.71
N ASN A 27 3.26 16.47 9.19
CA ASN A 27 2.01 16.74 8.47
C ASN A 27 1.89 16.06 7.10
N VAL A 28 2.55 14.91 6.92
CA VAL A 28 2.38 14.08 5.73
C VAL A 28 1.15 13.19 5.94
N PRO A 29 0.12 13.29 5.09
CA PRO A 29 -1.09 12.49 5.23
C PRO A 29 -0.79 10.99 5.12
N VAL A 30 -1.35 10.19 6.02
CA VAL A 30 -1.26 8.73 6.01
C VAL A 30 -2.58 8.16 5.51
N ILE A 31 -2.51 7.34 4.46
CA ILE A 31 -3.68 6.72 3.82
C ILE A 31 -3.51 5.21 3.85
N PHE A 32 -4.40 4.54 4.55
CA PHE A 32 -4.47 3.08 4.57
C PHE A 32 -5.45 2.57 3.52
N THR A 33 -5.10 1.49 2.85
CA THR A 33 -5.99 0.78 1.94
C THR A 33 -6.28 -0.62 2.45
N GLN A 34 -7.56 -1.02 2.42
CA GLN A 34 -7.99 -2.38 2.73
C GLN A 34 -8.58 -3.03 1.46
N HIS A 35 -8.06 -4.21 1.15
CA HIS A 35 -8.54 -5.02 0.04
C HIS A 35 -9.68 -5.93 0.53
N GLY A 36 -10.78 -5.97 -0.20
CA GLY A 36 -11.89 -6.86 0.14
C GLY A 36 -13.09 -6.71 -0.79
N HIS A 37 -13.96 -7.70 -0.73
CA HIS A 37 -15.11 -7.86 -1.61
C HIS A 37 -16.39 -7.97 -0.77
N ARG A 38 -17.43 -7.17 -1.11
CA ARG A 38 -18.75 -7.27 -0.47
C ARG A 38 -19.60 -8.38 -1.05
N GLN A 39 -19.44 -8.63 -2.34
CA GLN A 39 -20.15 -9.65 -3.09
C GLN A 39 -19.17 -10.36 -4.03
N PRO A 40 -18.37 -11.31 -3.52
CA PRO A 40 -17.31 -11.95 -4.29
C PRO A 40 -17.74 -12.50 -5.65
N SER A 41 -18.96 -13.05 -5.75
CA SER A 41 -19.52 -13.57 -7.01
C SER A 41 -19.76 -12.50 -8.08
N ILE A 42 -19.80 -11.21 -7.68
CA ILE A 42 -20.07 -10.08 -8.59
C ILE A 42 -18.83 -9.21 -8.78
N ASP A 43 -18.11 -8.93 -7.68
CA ASP A 43 -17.09 -7.87 -7.65
C ASP A 43 -15.64 -8.36 -7.60
N ALA A 44 -15.41 -9.68 -7.42
CA ALA A 44 -14.05 -10.23 -7.37
C ALA A 44 -13.36 -10.30 -8.75
N GLY A 45 -14.13 -10.55 -9.82
CA GLY A 45 -13.58 -10.66 -11.17
C GLY A 45 -12.50 -11.74 -11.27
N GLN A 46 -11.41 -11.47 -11.98
CA GLN A 46 -10.31 -12.42 -12.19
C GLN A 46 -9.55 -12.83 -10.92
N LEU A 47 -9.72 -12.12 -9.80
CA LEU A 47 -9.03 -12.49 -8.55
C LEU A 47 -9.50 -13.83 -8.00
N VAL A 48 -10.80 -14.15 -8.11
CA VAL A 48 -11.30 -15.45 -7.66
C VAL A 48 -10.80 -16.59 -8.54
N GLU A 49 -10.67 -16.37 -9.84
CA GLU A 49 -10.10 -17.36 -10.76
C GLU A 49 -8.61 -17.61 -10.48
N GLN A 50 -7.88 -16.52 -10.17
CA GLN A 50 -6.43 -16.59 -9.91
C GLN A 50 -6.10 -17.23 -8.57
N TRP A 51 -6.90 -16.97 -7.51
CA TRP A 51 -6.55 -17.35 -6.15
C TRP A 51 -7.47 -18.40 -5.53
N GLY A 52 -8.55 -18.78 -6.22
CA GLY A 52 -9.58 -19.71 -5.72
C GLY A 52 -10.51 -19.13 -4.67
N SER A 53 -10.07 -18.10 -3.95
CA SER A 53 -10.86 -17.36 -2.95
C SER A 53 -10.40 -15.90 -2.90
N VAL A 54 -11.22 -15.04 -2.30
CA VAL A 54 -10.90 -13.62 -2.07
C VAL A 54 -11.29 -13.22 -0.66
N ILE A 55 -10.71 -12.12 -0.17
CA ILE A 55 -11.00 -11.58 1.15
C ILE A 55 -12.42 -10.99 1.13
N GLU A 56 -13.29 -11.47 2.01
CA GLU A 56 -14.62 -10.93 2.18
C GLU A 56 -14.59 -9.69 3.11
N TYR A 57 -15.30 -8.65 2.71
CA TYR A 57 -15.43 -7.43 3.50
C TYR A 57 -16.03 -7.74 4.89
N GLY A 58 -15.36 -7.26 5.93
CA GLY A 58 -15.78 -7.47 7.32
C GLY A 58 -15.32 -8.79 7.96
N SER A 59 -14.70 -9.70 7.19
CA SER A 59 -14.11 -10.93 7.74
C SER A 59 -12.92 -10.64 8.66
N LYS A 60 -12.44 -11.67 9.35
CA LYS A 60 -11.22 -11.57 10.16
C LYS A 60 -10.01 -11.22 9.28
N GLU A 61 -9.90 -11.86 8.13
CA GLU A 61 -8.83 -11.68 7.14
C GLU A 61 -8.81 -10.25 6.57
N TRP A 62 -9.99 -9.62 6.50
CA TRP A 62 -10.13 -8.23 6.07
C TRP A 62 -9.65 -7.22 7.11
N GLN A 63 -9.69 -7.53 8.39
CA GLN A 63 -9.33 -6.60 9.46
C GLN A 63 -7.87 -6.14 9.33
N MET A 64 -7.62 -4.89 9.71
CA MET A 64 -6.25 -4.42 9.89
C MET A 64 -5.59 -5.16 11.05
N MET A 65 -4.33 -5.52 10.89
CA MET A 65 -3.55 -6.13 11.95
C MET A 65 -3.47 -5.18 13.17
N PRO A 66 -3.67 -5.66 14.38
CA PRO A 66 -3.65 -4.80 15.58
C PRO A 66 -2.28 -4.17 15.87
N GLU A 67 -1.21 -4.72 15.28
CA GLU A 67 0.14 -4.16 15.40
C GLU A 67 0.34 -2.91 14.53
N VAL A 68 -0.54 -2.64 13.58
CA VAL A 68 -0.46 -1.44 12.73
C VAL A 68 -0.88 -0.21 13.53
N ASP A 69 -0.01 0.79 13.56
CA ASP A 69 -0.29 2.07 14.23
C ASP A 69 -1.30 2.90 13.41
N LEU A 70 -2.57 2.48 13.49
CA LEU A 70 -3.71 3.12 12.84
C LEU A 70 -4.42 4.03 13.83
N LEU A 71 -4.55 5.32 13.52
CA LEU A 71 -5.27 6.29 14.32
C LEU A 71 -6.64 6.65 13.69
N PRO A 72 -7.62 7.08 14.50
CA PRO A 72 -8.92 7.54 13.99
C PRO A 72 -8.83 8.75 13.04
N THR A 73 -7.72 9.47 13.07
CA THR A 73 -7.44 10.63 12.22
C THR A 73 -6.85 10.27 10.86
N ASP A 74 -6.43 9.04 10.66
CA ASP A 74 -5.88 8.57 9.39
C ASP A 74 -6.97 8.35 8.35
N TYR A 75 -6.59 8.47 7.08
CA TYR A 75 -7.49 8.17 5.98
C TYR A 75 -7.55 6.67 5.72
N ILE A 76 -8.75 6.12 5.52
CA ILE A 76 -8.94 4.70 5.22
C ILE A 76 -9.76 4.55 3.94
N ILE A 77 -9.23 3.81 2.99
CA ILE A 77 -9.95 3.35 1.79
C ILE A 77 -10.27 1.86 1.99
N SER A 78 -11.46 1.57 2.46
CA SER A 78 -11.88 0.24 2.89
C SER A 78 -12.45 -0.67 1.79
N GLU A 79 -12.59 -0.15 0.57
CA GLU A 79 -13.26 -0.85 -0.54
C GLU A 79 -12.38 -0.99 -1.78
N LYS A 80 -11.10 -1.23 -1.58
CA LYS A 80 -10.17 -1.51 -2.66
C LYS A 80 -10.37 -2.95 -3.15
N ARG A 81 -10.84 -3.13 -4.38
CA ARG A 81 -11.21 -4.43 -4.96
C ARG A 81 -10.22 -4.98 -5.99
N ARG A 82 -9.14 -4.26 -6.26
CA ARG A 82 -8.07 -4.67 -7.19
C ARG A 82 -6.72 -4.35 -6.56
N TYR A 83 -5.64 -4.80 -7.19
CA TYR A 83 -4.29 -4.46 -6.73
C TYR A 83 -4.03 -2.97 -6.75
N ASP A 84 -4.45 -2.30 -7.83
CA ASP A 84 -4.37 -0.85 -7.96
C ASP A 84 -5.28 -0.13 -6.95
N ALA A 85 -4.69 0.71 -6.12
CA ALA A 85 -5.43 1.49 -5.13
C ALA A 85 -6.24 2.65 -5.76
N PHE A 86 -5.97 3.03 -7.01
CA PHE A 86 -6.75 4.04 -7.72
C PHE A 86 -7.99 3.45 -8.39
N TYR A 87 -7.96 2.15 -8.75
CA TYR A 87 -9.02 1.53 -9.53
C TYR A 87 -10.32 1.40 -8.72
N GLY A 88 -11.34 2.16 -9.13
CA GLY A 88 -12.67 2.11 -8.52
C GLY A 88 -12.71 2.55 -7.05
N THR A 89 -11.77 3.42 -6.63
CA THR A 89 -11.71 4.01 -5.28
C THR A 89 -11.72 5.53 -5.34
N VAL A 90 -11.83 6.15 -4.18
CA VAL A 90 -11.78 7.61 -4.01
C VAL A 90 -10.35 8.16 -3.90
N LEU A 91 -9.29 7.32 -4.04
CA LEU A 91 -7.90 7.73 -3.79
C LEU A 91 -7.49 8.93 -4.64
N GLY A 92 -7.75 8.91 -5.95
CA GLY A 92 -7.36 10.00 -6.83
C GLY A 92 -8.06 11.33 -6.53
N GLU A 93 -9.31 11.29 -6.08
CA GLU A 93 -10.04 12.48 -5.63
C GLU A 93 -9.50 12.99 -4.29
N MET A 94 -9.23 12.09 -3.36
CA MET A 94 -8.64 12.40 -2.04
C MET A 94 -7.30 13.08 -2.19
N LEU A 95 -6.39 12.54 -3.01
CA LEU A 95 -5.07 13.12 -3.24
C LEU A 95 -5.14 14.53 -3.86
N ARG A 96 -6.07 14.75 -4.80
CA ARG A 96 -6.31 16.09 -5.35
C ARG A 96 -6.83 17.09 -4.31
N LYS A 97 -7.73 16.66 -3.42
CA LYS A 97 -8.24 17.51 -2.33
C LYS A 97 -7.16 17.84 -1.31
N LEU A 98 -6.19 16.95 -1.12
CA LEU A 98 -5.05 17.15 -0.23
C LEU A 98 -3.90 17.92 -0.91
N ASP A 99 -4.04 18.28 -2.18
CA ASP A 99 -2.99 18.94 -3.00
C ASP A 99 -1.66 18.16 -3.01
N VAL A 100 -1.76 16.81 -3.09
CA VAL A 100 -0.62 15.91 -3.07
C VAL A 100 -0.17 15.59 -4.49
N ASN A 101 1.12 15.75 -4.76
CA ASN A 101 1.77 15.41 -6.03
C ASN A 101 2.86 14.32 -5.89
N THR A 102 3.14 13.90 -4.68
CA THR A 102 4.21 12.94 -4.38
C THR A 102 3.68 11.88 -3.42
N LEU A 103 3.92 10.60 -3.70
CA LEU A 103 3.46 9.47 -2.90
C LEU A 103 4.63 8.66 -2.40
N ALA A 104 4.56 8.20 -1.15
CA ALA A 104 5.39 7.11 -0.64
C ALA A 104 4.54 5.84 -0.58
N ILE A 105 4.96 4.79 -1.26
CA ILE A 105 4.25 3.50 -1.33
C ILE A 105 4.92 2.49 -0.44
N SER A 106 4.11 1.87 0.42
CA SER A 106 4.54 0.86 1.38
C SER A 106 3.46 -0.19 1.64
N GLY A 107 3.79 -1.26 2.36
CA GLY A 107 2.86 -2.31 2.76
C GLY A 107 3.06 -3.62 2.01
N VAL A 108 1.98 -4.35 1.77
CA VAL A 108 1.97 -5.68 1.18
C VAL A 108 0.89 -5.84 0.09
N MET A 109 1.15 -6.63 -0.97
CA MET A 109 2.43 -7.28 -1.28
C MET A 109 3.23 -6.44 -2.26
N THR A 110 4.56 -6.48 -2.17
CA THR A 110 5.49 -5.69 -3.00
C THR A 110 5.16 -5.79 -4.48
N ASN A 111 5.09 -7.02 -5.02
CA ASN A 111 4.91 -7.33 -6.44
C ASN A 111 3.46 -7.28 -6.94
N LEU A 112 2.49 -7.04 -6.07
CA LEU A 112 1.07 -6.97 -6.42
C LEU A 112 0.52 -5.57 -6.15
N CYS A 113 -0.04 -5.34 -4.95
CA CYS A 113 -0.71 -4.07 -4.66
C CYS A 113 0.23 -2.88 -4.70
N CYS A 114 1.44 -3.00 -4.13
CA CYS A 114 2.39 -1.89 -4.07
C CYS A 114 2.90 -1.55 -5.47
N GLU A 115 3.39 -2.53 -6.23
CA GLU A 115 3.89 -2.31 -7.58
C GLU A 115 2.79 -1.79 -8.52
N THR A 116 1.60 -2.41 -8.52
CA THR A 116 0.50 -1.99 -9.40
C THR A 116 0.06 -0.57 -9.09
N THR A 117 -0.05 -0.21 -7.80
CA THR A 117 -0.41 1.16 -7.39
C THR A 117 0.67 2.16 -7.78
N THR A 118 1.95 1.79 -7.66
CA THR A 118 3.08 2.64 -8.09
C THR A 118 3.02 2.95 -9.58
N ARG A 119 2.84 1.95 -10.42
CA ARG A 119 2.70 2.13 -11.88
C ARG A 119 1.49 3.00 -12.22
N SER A 120 0.39 2.79 -11.51
CA SER A 120 -0.85 3.56 -11.66
C SER A 120 -0.69 5.01 -11.20
N ALA A 121 0.09 5.26 -10.15
CA ALA A 121 0.46 6.60 -9.69
C ALA A 121 1.34 7.33 -10.72
N PHE A 122 2.38 6.66 -11.21
CA PHE A 122 3.30 7.21 -12.20
C PHE A 122 2.60 7.68 -13.48
N VAL A 123 1.69 6.86 -14.05
CA VAL A 123 0.95 7.25 -15.26
C VAL A 123 -0.12 8.32 -15.01
N ARG A 124 -0.30 8.75 -13.74
CA ARG A 124 -1.12 9.89 -13.31
C ARG A 124 -0.28 11.10 -12.91
N ASP A 125 0.99 11.11 -13.28
CA ASP A 125 1.97 12.19 -13.05
C ASP A 125 2.31 12.43 -11.57
N PHE A 126 2.09 11.44 -10.69
CA PHE A 126 2.63 11.51 -9.33
C PHE A 126 4.12 11.16 -9.33
N ARG A 127 4.91 11.92 -8.57
CA ARG A 127 6.23 11.46 -8.13
C ARG A 127 6.05 10.34 -7.12
N VAL A 128 6.79 9.25 -7.26
CA VAL A 128 6.64 8.11 -6.35
C VAL A 128 7.97 7.75 -5.70
N PHE A 129 7.95 7.63 -4.37
CA PHE A 129 8.93 6.92 -3.57
C PHE A 129 8.39 5.52 -3.25
N PHE A 130 9.21 4.50 -3.45
CA PHE A 130 8.86 3.12 -3.14
C PHE A 130 9.76 2.63 -2.00
N LEU A 131 9.15 2.26 -0.85
CA LEU A 131 9.93 1.93 0.35
C LEU A 131 10.36 0.48 0.34
N SER A 132 11.65 0.23 0.06
CA SER A 132 12.19 -1.11 -0.12
C SER A 132 12.05 -1.99 1.11
N ASP A 133 12.39 -1.48 2.30
CA ASP A 133 12.24 -2.14 3.58
C ASP A 133 10.88 -1.87 4.26
N GLY A 134 10.06 -1.04 3.64
CA GLY A 134 8.66 -0.76 3.99
C GLY A 134 7.65 -1.58 3.17
N THR A 135 8.12 -2.46 2.28
CA THR A 135 7.29 -3.40 1.53
C THR A 135 7.74 -4.84 1.74
N ALA A 136 6.82 -5.81 1.65
CA ALA A 136 7.13 -7.23 1.75
C ALA A 136 6.22 -8.07 0.84
N THR A 137 6.70 -9.26 0.49
CA THR A 137 5.95 -10.27 -0.26
C THR A 137 6.40 -11.69 0.14
N VAL A 138 5.88 -12.71 -0.54
CA VAL A 138 6.05 -14.13 -0.19
C VAL A 138 7.46 -14.64 -0.43
N SER A 139 8.23 -14.06 -1.36
CA SER A 139 9.62 -14.45 -1.60
C SER A 139 10.52 -13.25 -1.87
N GLU A 140 11.79 -13.40 -1.55
CA GLU A 140 12.82 -12.39 -1.79
C GLU A 140 13.04 -12.15 -3.30
N GLU A 141 12.93 -13.19 -4.11
CA GLU A 141 13.05 -13.09 -5.56
C GLU A 141 11.98 -12.19 -6.16
N MET A 142 10.70 -12.37 -5.76
CA MET A 142 9.59 -11.52 -6.19
C MET A 142 9.77 -10.09 -5.71
N HIS A 143 10.24 -9.92 -4.48
CA HIS A 143 10.52 -8.60 -3.91
C HIS A 143 11.59 -7.87 -4.75
N ASN A 144 12.74 -8.50 -4.96
CA ASN A 144 13.86 -7.93 -5.68
C ASN A 144 13.53 -7.66 -7.16
N ALA A 145 12.77 -8.55 -7.81
CA ALA A 145 12.30 -8.34 -9.18
C ALA A 145 11.41 -7.09 -9.29
N SER A 146 10.52 -6.88 -8.33
CA SER A 146 9.69 -5.66 -8.27
C SER A 146 10.54 -4.41 -8.05
N LEU A 147 11.46 -4.43 -7.07
CA LEU A 147 12.34 -3.29 -6.80
C LEU A 147 13.16 -2.91 -8.05
N LEU A 148 13.70 -3.90 -8.76
CA LEU A 148 14.45 -3.67 -9.99
C LEU A 148 13.59 -2.98 -11.06
N ASN A 149 12.39 -3.49 -11.31
CA ASN A 149 11.50 -2.94 -12.33
C ASN A 149 10.99 -1.54 -11.95
N ILE A 150 10.62 -1.34 -10.70
CA ILE A 150 10.09 -0.08 -10.20
C ILE A 150 11.17 1.01 -10.24
N SER A 151 12.39 0.71 -9.82
CA SER A 151 13.51 1.67 -9.82
C SER A 151 13.92 2.11 -11.24
N TYR A 152 13.76 1.22 -12.21
CA TYR A 152 14.12 1.52 -13.58
C TYR A 152 13.22 2.57 -14.26
N GLY A 153 11.92 2.55 -13.95
CA GLY A 153 11.01 3.36 -14.76
C GLY A 153 9.81 4.02 -14.05
N PHE A 154 9.61 3.82 -12.73
CA PHE A 154 8.35 4.23 -12.11
C PHE A 154 8.50 5.00 -10.79
N ALA A 155 9.55 4.73 -10.02
CA ALA A 155 9.70 5.36 -8.71
C ALA A 155 11.17 5.47 -8.31
N THR A 156 11.46 6.37 -7.38
CA THR A 156 12.72 6.36 -6.63
C THR A 156 12.57 5.35 -5.50
N VAL A 157 13.38 4.29 -5.51
CA VAL A 157 13.40 3.29 -4.44
C VAL A 157 14.28 3.79 -3.31
N LEU A 158 13.75 3.81 -2.10
CA LEU A 158 14.38 4.28 -0.87
C LEU A 158 14.13 3.31 0.27
N THR A 159 14.98 3.32 1.29
CA THR A 159 14.62 2.77 2.59
C THR A 159 13.67 3.69 3.34
N CYS A 160 12.98 3.17 4.36
CA CYS A 160 12.15 3.98 5.25
C CYS A 160 12.96 5.11 5.90
N ASP A 161 14.19 4.82 6.34
CA ASP A 161 15.05 5.82 6.99
C ASP A 161 15.48 6.93 6.01
N GLU A 162 15.83 6.59 4.77
CA GLU A 162 16.15 7.58 3.73
C GLU A 162 14.94 8.47 3.42
N PHE A 163 13.74 7.88 3.32
CA PHE A 163 12.51 8.63 3.14
C PHE A 163 12.23 9.56 4.33
N CYS A 164 12.35 9.08 5.56
CA CYS A 164 12.19 9.89 6.75
C CYS A 164 13.13 11.09 6.79
N ASN A 165 14.39 10.92 6.36
CA ASN A 165 15.36 12.00 6.26
C ASN A 165 14.96 13.08 5.21
N ILE A 166 14.21 12.71 4.17
CA ILE A 166 13.72 13.67 3.17
C ILE A 166 12.60 14.53 3.73
N ILE A 167 11.67 13.95 4.49
CA ILE A 167 10.50 14.67 5.01
C ILE A 167 10.80 15.49 6.28
N HIS A 168 11.90 15.22 6.98
CA HIS A 168 12.36 16.01 8.14
C HIS A 168 12.95 17.38 7.78
N LYS A 169 13.07 17.71 6.49
CA LYS A 169 13.57 19.01 6.02
C LYS A 169 12.46 20.03 5.86
#